data_b9232ced46ab0879d5e495c7932dfc5b
#
_entry.id   b9232ced46ab0879d5e495c7932dfc5b
#
_cell.length_a   1.000
_cell.length_b   1.000
_cell.length_c   1.000
_cell.angle_alpha   90.00
_cell.angle_beta   90.00
_cell.angle_gamma   90.00
#
_symmetry.space_group_name_H-M   'P 1'
#
loop_
_entity.id
_entity.type
_entity.pdbx_description
1 polymer ?
#
loop_
_entity_poly.entity_id
_entity_poly.type
_entity_poly.pdbx_seq_one_letter_code
_entity_poly.pdbx_strand_id
1 'polypeptide(L)'
;MKYLGIDFGLRRIGLAISEGDLASPWQILEVKSFSDAVEKTSIIIKEGHFQKIVVGLPEGKMGQNVAGFVNALDKRGLNVEVVDETLSSKKALQVMIEQGASQKKRRFEDAYSAAEILQNYLDNK
;
A
#
# COMPACT_ATOMS: atom_id res chain seq x y z
N MET A 1 -17.32 0.58 -6.25
CA MET A 1 -16.62 -0.02 -5.11
C MET A 1 -15.33 0.72 -4.82
N LYS A 2 -15.02 0.93 -3.57
CA LYS A 2 -13.84 1.68 -3.16
C LYS A 2 -12.84 0.74 -2.50
N TYR A 3 -11.63 0.69 -3.07
CA TYR A 3 -10.57 -0.21 -2.59
C TYR A 3 -9.35 0.59 -2.15
N LEU A 4 -8.62 0.04 -1.17
CA LEU A 4 -7.39 0.63 -0.65
C LEU A 4 -6.23 -0.32 -0.90
N GLY A 5 -5.14 0.19 -1.46
CA GLY A 5 -3.88 -0.53 -1.60
C GLY A 5 -2.85 0.03 -0.63
N ILE A 6 -2.08 -0.85 -0.03
CA ILE A 6 -1.09 -0.48 0.99
C ILE A 6 0.26 -1.09 0.65
N ASP A 7 1.29 -0.25 0.63
CA ASP A 7 2.69 -0.69 0.54
C ASP A 7 3.33 -0.37 1.89
N PHE A 8 3.50 -1.39 2.72
CA PHE A 8 4.02 -1.22 4.08
C PHE A 8 5.52 -1.02 4.11
N GLY A 9 5.97 0.01 4.82
CA GLY A 9 7.37 0.25 5.11
C GLY A 9 7.55 0.61 6.58
N LEU A 10 8.78 0.49 7.08
CA LEU A 10 9.06 0.72 8.50
C LEU A 10 9.00 2.20 8.89
N ARG A 11 9.18 3.10 7.93
CA ARG A 11 9.15 4.53 8.17
C ARG A 11 8.05 5.25 7.41
N ARG A 12 7.61 4.67 6.29
CA ARG A 12 6.59 5.25 5.44
C ARG A 12 5.70 4.16 4.89
N ILE A 13 4.42 4.46 4.81
CA ILE A 13 3.43 3.56 4.23
C ILE A 13 2.83 4.28 3.03
N GLY A 14 2.92 3.66 1.86
CA GLY A 14 2.30 4.18 0.65
C GLY A 14 0.85 3.72 0.55
N LEU A 15 -0.03 4.61 0.15
CA LEU A 15 -1.46 4.33 0.00
C LEU A 15 -1.93 4.66 -1.40
N ALA A 16 -2.77 3.80 -1.94
CA ALA A 16 -3.44 4.00 -3.21
C ALA A 16 -4.92 3.70 -3.07
N ILE A 17 -5.71 4.32 -3.92
CA ILE A 17 -7.16 4.11 -3.91
C ILE A 17 -7.67 3.76 -5.30
N SER A 18 -8.83 3.11 -5.34
CA SER A 18 -9.54 2.81 -6.56
C SER A 18 -11.03 2.88 -6.28
N GLU A 19 -11.78 3.52 -7.18
CA GLU A 19 -13.24 3.51 -7.13
C GLU A 19 -13.84 2.64 -8.24
N GLY A 20 -12.98 1.99 -9.01
CA GLY A 20 -13.36 1.10 -10.10
C GLY A 20 -12.18 0.22 -10.44
N ASP A 21 -11.85 0.13 -11.72
CA ASP A 21 -10.81 -0.78 -12.19
C ASP A 21 -9.43 -0.15 -12.26
N LEU A 22 -9.31 1.14 -11.96
CA LEU A 22 -8.05 1.86 -12.09
C LEU A 22 -7.57 2.36 -10.74
N ALA A 23 -6.39 1.91 -10.31
CA ALA A 23 -5.77 2.33 -9.07
C ALA A 23 -4.97 3.62 -9.28
N SER A 24 -4.98 4.48 -8.29
CA SER A 24 -4.22 5.73 -8.30
C SER A 24 -3.45 5.90 -7.00
N PRO A 25 -2.22 6.42 -7.05
CA PRO A 25 -1.50 6.76 -5.82
C PRO A 25 -2.29 7.84 -5.07
N TRP A 26 -2.32 7.74 -3.74
CA TRP A 26 -3.14 8.64 -2.93
C TRP A 26 -2.30 9.45 -1.97
N GLN A 27 -1.64 8.80 -1.01
CA GLN A 27 -0.83 9.53 -0.04
C GLN A 27 0.21 8.61 0.60
N ILE A 28 1.12 9.24 1.35
CA ILE A 28 2.14 8.54 2.10
C ILE A 28 1.97 8.91 3.57
N LEU A 29 1.97 7.90 4.43
CA LEU A 29 1.95 8.08 5.87
C LEU A 29 3.38 7.95 6.40
N GLU A 30 3.84 8.96 7.11
CA GLU A 30 5.09 8.84 7.84
C GLU A 30 4.78 8.23 9.21
N VAL A 31 5.53 7.22 9.58
CA VAL A 31 5.29 6.48 10.83
C VAL A 31 6.56 6.41 11.66
N LYS A 32 6.40 6.43 12.97
CA LYS A 32 7.51 6.46 13.92
C LYS A 32 7.83 5.09 14.50
N SER A 33 6.87 4.18 14.44
CA SER A 33 6.99 2.84 15.04
C SER A 33 5.97 1.91 14.40
N PHE A 34 6.11 0.62 14.69
CA PHE A 34 5.12 -0.38 14.25
C PHE A 34 3.73 -0.04 14.79
N SER A 35 3.65 0.31 16.07
CA SER A 35 2.39 0.67 16.70
C SER A 35 1.75 1.89 16.04
N ASP A 36 2.57 2.90 15.73
CA ASP A 36 2.11 4.10 15.03
C ASP A 36 1.57 3.76 13.63
N ALA A 37 2.26 2.85 12.93
CA ALA A 37 1.83 2.40 11.60
C ALA A 37 0.45 1.74 11.66
N VAL A 38 0.25 0.83 12.61
CA VAL A 38 -1.02 0.15 12.78
C VAL A 38 -2.14 1.14 13.12
N GLU A 39 -1.85 2.06 14.03
CA GLU A 39 -2.84 3.05 14.48
C GLU A 39 -3.28 3.97 13.35
N LYS A 40 -2.33 4.57 12.66
CA LYS A 40 -2.63 5.50 11.56
C LYS A 40 -3.37 4.82 10.42
N THR A 41 -2.95 3.61 10.06
CA THR A 41 -3.61 2.85 9.00
C THR A 41 -5.02 2.47 9.40
N SER A 42 -5.21 2.05 10.65
CA SER A 42 -6.55 1.70 11.16
C SER A 42 -7.52 2.87 11.06
N ILE A 43 -7.07 4.07 11.39
CA ILE A 43 -7.90 5.27 11.31
C ILE A 43 -8.33 5.52 9.86
N ILE A 44 -7.39 5.43 8.93
CA ILE A 44 -7.68 5.66 7.51
C ILE A 44 -8.68 4.63 6.98
N ILE A 45 -8.51 3.37 7.35
CA ILE A 45 -9.41 2.30 6.91
C ILE A 45 -10.82 2.55 7.44
N LYS A 46 -10.95 2.92 8.71
CA LYS A 46 -12.25 3.15 9.33
C LYS A 46 -12.94 4.39 8.75
N GLU A 47 -12.21 5.46 8.52
CA GLU A 47 -12.76 6.71 8.01
C GLU A 47 -13.10 6.62 6.52
N GLY A 48 -12.34 5.83 5.77
CA GLY A 48 -12.47 5.77 4.32
C GLY A 48 -13.59 4.89 3.80
N HIS A 49 -14.18 4.06 4.64
CA HIS A 49 -15.26 3.14 4.25
C HIS A 49 -14.89 2.28 3.03
N PHE A 50 -13.67 1.72 3.05
CA PHE A 50 -13.20 0.87 1.97
C PHE A 50 -13.87 -0.50 2.05
N GLN A 51 -14.22 -1.06 0.90
CA GLN A 51 -14.84 -2.38 0.79
C GLN A 51 -13.81 -3.49 0.79
N LYS A 52 -12.60 -3.19 0.31
CA LYS A 52 -11.50 -4.15 0.28
C LYS A 52 -10.21 -3.41 0.56
N ILE A 53 -9.36 -4.01 1.37
CA ILE A 53 -8.03 -3.49 1.68
C ILE A 53 -7.02 -4.54 1.23
N VAL A 54 -6.04 -4.13 0.43
CA VAL A 54 -5.03 -5.00 -0.15
C VAL A 54 -3.66 -4.54 0.31
N VAL A 55 -2.86 -5.47 0.85
CA VAL A 55 -1.50 -5.17 1.29
C VAL A 55 -0.53 -6.02 0.48
N GLY A 56 0.52 -5.39 -0.04
CA GLY A 56 1.56 -6.10 -0.77
C GLY A 56 2.49 -6.85 0.17
N LEU A 57 2.81 -8.10 -0.18
CA LEU A 57 3.74 -8.93 0.57
C LEU A 57 5.07 -9.00 -0.19
N PRO A 58 6.12 -8.33 0.32
CA PRO A 58 7.43 -8.38 -0.33
C PRO A 58 8.15 -9.68 0.01
N GLU A 59 9.18 -9.98 -0.77
CA GLU A 59 10.05 -11.10 -0.47
C GLU A 59 11.03 -10.74 0.64
N GLY A 60 11.58 -11.77 1.31
CA GLY A 60 12.63 -11.61 2.29
C GLY A 60 12.14 -11.19 3.66
N LYS A 61 13.02 -10.52 4.41
CA LYS A 61 12.79 -10.18 5.81
C LYS A 61 11.60 -9.25 6.02
N MET A 62 11.36 -8.36 5.08
CA MET A 62 10.25 -7.42 5.18
C MET A 62 8.90 -8.15 5.17
N GLY A 63 8.83 -9.33 4.58
CA GLY A 63 7.61 -10.14 4.58
C GLY A 63 7.11 -10.46 5.98
N GLN A 64 8.01 -10.68 6.93
CA GLN A 64 7.63 -10.94 8.32
C GLN A 64 7.00 -9.71 8.97
N ASN A 65 7.54 -8.53 8.67
CA ASN A 65 7.00 -7.27 9.18
C ASN A 65 5.59 -7.02 8.61
N VAL A 66 5.39 -7.32 7.34
CA VAL A 66 4.08 -7.18 6.70
C VAL A 66 3.08 -8.16 7.31
N ALA A 67 3.49 -9.41 7.53
CA ALA A 67 2.62 -10.40 8.15
C ALA A 67 2.17 -9.96 9.55
N GLY A 68 3.08 -9.40 10.34
CA GLY A 68 2.75 -8.85 11.66
C GLY A 68 1.79 -7.66 11.56
N PHE A 69 2.00 -6.80 10.58
CA PHE A 69 1.15 -5.64 10.34
C PHE A 69 -0.28 -6.08 9.97
N VAL A 70 -0.40 -7.02 9.05
CA VAL A 70 -1.70 -7.57 8.63
C VAL A 70 -2.42 -8.23 9.81
N ASN A 71 -1.68 -9.01 10.60
CA ASN A 71 -2.24 -9.67 11.78
C ASN A 71 -2.77 -8.65 12.79
N ALA A 72 -2.03 -7.55 12.99
CA ALA A 72 -2.46 -6.49 13.90
C ALA A 72 -3.76 -5.82 13.42
N LEU A 73 -3.88 -5.61 12.11
CA LEU A 73 -5.11 -5.05 11.54
C LEU A 73 -6.27 -6.02 11.65
N ASP A 74 -6.04 -7.32 11.42
CA ASP A 74 -7.07 -8.34 11.57
C ASP A 74 -7.60 -8.40 13.00
N LYS A 75 -6.74 -8.26 13.99
CA LYS A 75 -7.14 -8.25 15.40
C LYS A 75 -8.03 -7.08 15.74
N ARG A 76 -7.97 -6.02 14.97
CA ARG A 76 -8.84 -4.84 15.13
C ARG A 76 -10.15 -4.98 14.35
N GLY A 77 -10.39 -6.13 13.75
CA GLY A 77 -11.59 -6.38 12.97
C GLY A 77 -11.55 -5.84 11.55
N LEU A 78 -10.35 -5.48 11.07
CA LEU A 78 -10.16 -4.91 9.73
C LEU A 78 -9.74 -6.03 8.79
N ASN A 79 -10.59 -6.36 7.83
CA ASN A 79 -10.36 -7.47 6.91
C ASN A 79 -9.42 -7.04 5.79
N VAL A 80 -8.21 -7.59 5.79
CA VAL A 80 -7.15 -7.22 4.87
C VAL A 80 -6.73 -8.43 4.06
N GLU A 81 -6.54 -8.23 2.75
CA GLU A 81 -6.07 -9.27 1.84
C GLU A 81 -4.63 -9.00 1.45
N VAL A 82 -3.81 -10.06 1.42
CA VAL A 82 -2.39 -9.94 1.09
C VAL A 82 -2.17 -10.42 -0.35
N VAL A 83 -1.40 -9.64 -1.11
CA VAL A 83 -1.02 -10.02 -2.47
C VAL A 83 0.50 -9.93 -2.63
N ASP A 84 1.04 -10.72 -3.55
CA ASP A 84 2.46 -10.71 -3.84
C ASP A 84 2.82 -9.40 -4.56
N GLU A 85 3.77 -8.64 -4.00
CA GLU A 85 4.20 -7.39 -4.62
C GLU A 85 5.46 -7.53 -5.46
N THR A 86 5.89 -8.75 -5.77
CA THR A 86 7.12 -9.02 -6.52
C THR A 86 7.23 -8.12 -7.75
N LEU A 87 8.31 -7.34 -7.83
CA LEU A 87 8.63 -6.43 -8.94
C LEU A 87 7.76 -5.17 -9.04
N SER A 88 6.72 -5.03 -8.22
CA SER A 88 5.84 -3.85 -8.28
C SER A 88 6.61 -2.55 -8.04
N SER A 89 7.42 -2.50 -7.00
CA SER A 89 8.18 -1.29 -6.66
C SER A 89 9.16 -0.90 -7.76
N LYS A 90 9.83 -1.89 -8.35
CA LYS A 90 10.77 -1.65 -9.45
C LYS A 90 10.05 -1.07 -10.67
N LYS A 91 8.88 -1.60 -10.96
CA LYS A 91 8.08 -1.17 -12.09
C LYS A 91 7.59 0.26 -11.87
N ALA A 92 7.10 0.57 -10.69
CA ALA A 92 6.65 1.91 -10.35
C ALA A 92 7.78 2.93 -10.48
N LEU A 93 8.95 2.61 -9.95
CA LEU A 93 10.12 3.48 -10.03
C LEU A 93 10.55 3.70 -11.48
N GLN A 94 10.55 2.65 -12.27
CA GLN A 94 10.92 2.74 -13.67
C GLN A 94 9.97 3.65 -14.45
N VAL A 95 8.67 3.52 -14.21
CA VAL A 95 7.68 4.38 -14.84
C VAL A 95 7.91 5.85 -14.46
N MET A 96 8.20 6.11 -13.20
CA MET A 96 8.49 7.47 -12.74
C MET A 96 9.72 8.05 -13.43
N ILE A 97 10.76 7.26 -13.59
CA ILE A 97 12.00 7.69 -14.25
C ILE A 97 11.73 7.97 -15.73
N GLU A 98 11.03 7.08 -16.40
CA GLU A 98 10.72 7.23 -17.83
C GLU A 98 9.87 8.46 -18.12
N GLN A 99 9.00 8.83 -17.19
CA GLN A 99 8.17 10.00 -17.30
C GLN A 99 8.89 11.29 -16.91
N GLY A 100 10.17 11.21 -16.57
CA GLY A 100 10.95 12.37 -16.15
C GLY A 100 10.45 12.95 -14.83
N ALA A 101 10.03 12.09 -13.92
CA ALA A 101 9.46 12.51 -12.65
C ALA A 101 10.44 13.37 -11.85
N SER A 102 9.93 14.46 -11.28
CA SER A 102 10.71 15.34 -10.42
C SER A 102 11.03 14.63 -9.10
N GLN A 103 11.98 15.18 -8.35
CA GLN A 103 12.35 14.65 -7.05
C GLN A 103 11.14 14.60 -6.11
N LYS A 104 10.24 15.55 -6.21
CA LYS A 104 9.02 15.57 -5.42
C LYS A 104 8.12 14.36 -5.75
N LYS A 105 8.01 14.01 -7.03
CA LYS A 105 7.25 12.82 -7.44
C LYS A 105 7.93 11.53 -6.96
N ARG A 106 9.26 11.50 -6.92
CA ARG A 106 9.99 10.33 -6.43
C ARG A 106 9.71 10.05 -4.96
N ARG A 107 9.39 11.09 -4.17
CA ARG A 107 8.99 10.92 -2.78
C ARG A 107 7.67 10.17 -2.65
N PHE A 108 6.88 10.14 -3.71
CA PHE A 108 5.63 9.39 -3.77
C PHE A 108 5.82 7.96 -4.28
N GLU A 109 7.07 7.48 -4.40
CA GLU A 109 7.36 6.14 -4.87
C GLU A 109 6.53 5.08 -4.14
N ASP A 110 6.42 5.18 -2.81
CA ASP A 110 5.66 4.23 -2.02
C ASP A 110 4.17 4.23 -2.38
N ALA A 111 3.62 5.39 -2.72
CA ALA A 111 2.23 5.49 -3.16
C ALA A 111 2.03 4.91 -4.56
N TYR A 112 3.02 5.07 -5.44
CA TYR A 112 2.99 4.43 -6.77
C TYR A 112 3.12 2.92 -6.63
N SER A 113 3.97 2.44 -5.71
CA SER A 113 4.08 1.01 -5.41
C SER A 113 2.76 0.46 -4.90
N ALA A 114 2.09 1.19 -4.03
CA ALA A 114 0.78 0.80 -3.53
C ALA A 114 -0.25 0.74 -4.67
N ALA A 115 -0.18 1.67 -5.61
CA ALA A 115 -1.06 1.68 -6.78
C ALA A 115 -0.81 0.45 -7.66
N GLU A 116 0.45 0.06 -7.85
CA GLU A 116 0.79 -1.15 -8.60
C GLU A 116 0.26 -2.41 -7.90
N ILE A 117 0.41 -2.48 -6.59
CA ILE A 117 -0.11 -3.59 -5.79
C ILE A 117 -1.62 -3.70 -5.99
N LEU A 118 -2.32 -2.58 -5.84
CA LEU A 118 -3.77 -2.54 -5.98
C LEU A 118 -4.20 -2.86 -7.41
N GLN A 119 -3.50 -2.32 -8.40
CA GLN A 119 -3.83 -2.57 -9.81
C GLN A 119 -3.66 -4.06 -10.15
N ASN A 120 -2.59 -4.69 -9.67
CA ASN A 120 -2.40 -6.12 -9.88
C ASN A 120 -3.55 -6.93 -9.29
N TYR A 121 -4.02 -6.54 -8.11
CA TYR A 121 -5.18 -7.17 -7.50
C TYR A 121 -6.44 -7.00 -8.37
N LEU A 122 -6.68 -5.78 -8.84
CA LEU A 122 -7.86 -5.48 -9.67
C LEU A 122 -7.84 -6.23 -11.00
N ASP A 123 -6.66 -6.36 -11.59
CA ASP A 123 -6.51 -7.05 -12.88
C ASP A 123 -6.67 -8.56 -12.78
N ASN A 124 -6.47 -9.13 -11.60
CA ASN A 124 -6.46 -10.58 -11.40
C ASN A 124 -7.61 -11.14 -10.55
N LYS A 125 -8.54 -10.30 -10.18
CA LYS A 125 -9.69 -10.77 -9.39
C LYS A 125 -10.77 -11.39 -10.26
#